data_1d4a772d46f3ee3666295230b0284143
#
_entry.id   1d4a772d46f3ee3666295230b0284143
#
_cell.length_a   1.000
_cell.length_b   1.000
_cell.length_c   1.000
_cell.angle_alpha   90.00
_cell.angle_beta   90.00
_cell.angle_gamma   90.00
#
_symmetry.space_group_name_H-M   'P 1'
#
loop_
_entity.id
_entity.type
_entity.pdbx_description
1 polymer ?
#
loop_
_entity_poly.entity_id
_entity_poly.type
_entity_poly.pdbx_seq_one_letter_code
_entity_poly.pdbx_strand_id
1 'polypeptide(L)'
;MTNLKHWTRWFKKKIPGKKLSPKTGKTEAGYTYIMSDLHGCFDELNAMLAKIGFSDRDKLILAGDYIDRGSQNYEMLCWMEQVPQNILLLRGNHEEEFLCYLELLLAVQEKRQLVIDESSSKDLEHLYQETKNLIEQHNRQTEQIRVFDHYGTLEELITEQCISMADLRRWAVRMEAMPYFCRFSLPERECVVVHAGYLEQFPTAGLTGKYTCVEDFYLRAREDAYLAGGIENGMIVAGHTPTLSKDYMMYNGGLVYQHYDPQKNCLYYDIDCGCSYRTVRANARLACLCAETGAIYYL
;
A
#
# COMPACT_ATOMS: atom_id res chain seq x y z
N MET A 1 11.91 33.18 1.31
CA MET A 1 10.51 32.74 1.00
C MET A 1 10.52 32.14 -0.41
N THR A 2 10.98 30.93 -0.56
CA THR A 2 11.04 30.23 -1.84
C THR A 2 9.90 29.22 -1.90
N ASN A 3 9.12 29.37 -2.91
CA ASN A 3 7.84 28.79 -3.25
C ASN A 3 7.73 27.27 -3.04
N LEU A 4 7.00 26.85 -2.01
CA LEU A 4 6.50 25.47 -1.83
C LEU A 4 5.51 25.03 -2.94
N LYS A 5 5.26 25.84 -3.96
CA LYS A 5 4.34 25.54 -5.07
C LYS A 5 4.92 24.59 -6.14
N HIS A 6 6.18 24.15 -6.01
CA HIS A 6 6.76 23.17 -6.94
C HIS A 6 6.42 21.72 -6.58
N TRP A 7 5.95 21.45 -5.38
CA TRP A 7 5.67 20.11 -4.86
C TRP A 7 4.42 19.44 -5.46
N THR A 8 3.51 20.23 -6.06
CA THR A 8 2.26 19.71 -6.63
C THR A 8 2.35 19.36 -8.12
N ARG A 9 3.50 19.54 -8.75
CA ARG A 9 3.62 19.41 -10.22
C ARG A 9 3.95 17.99 -10.72
N TRP A 10 4.41 17.09 -9.84
CA TRP A 10 4.76 15.71 -10.18
C TRP A 10 3.57 14.75 -10.18
N PHE A 11 2.52 15.05 -9.44
CA PHE A 11 1.32 14.20 -9.32
C PHE A 11 0.45 14.05 -10.59
N LYS A 12 0.85 14.58 -11.75
CA LYS A 12 0.03 14.60 -12.97
C LYS A 12 0.38 13.55 -14.03
N LYS A 13 1.19 12.54 -13.74
CA LYS A 13 1.28 11.39 -14.65
C LYS A 13 0.22 10.36 -14.28
N LYS A 14 -0.92 10.39 -14.99
CA LYS A 14 -1.93 9.32 -14.99
C LYS A 14 -1.25 7.99 -15.32
N ILE A 15 -1.08 7.11 -14.33
CA ILE A 15 -0.82 5.70 -14.58
C ILE A 15 -2.20 5.05 -14.66
N PRO A 16 -2.67 4.59 -15.84
CA PRO A 16 -3.97 3.95 -15.95
C PRO A 16 -3.95 2.62 -15.19
N GLY A 17 -5.06 2.32 -14.50
CA GLY A 17 -5.27 1.00 -13.90
C GLY A 17 -5.04 -0.11 -14.94
N LYS A 18 -4.28 -1.13 -14.57
CA LYS A 18 -3.94 -2.24 -15.47
C LYS A 18 -5.14 -3.17 -15.57
N LYS A 19 -5.80 -3.22 -16.76
CA LYS A 19 -6.78 -4.27 -17.06
C LYS A 19 -6.01 -5.57 -17.28
N LEU A 20 -6.23 -6.56 -16.42
CA LEU A 20 -5.82 -7.92 -16.68
C LEU A 20 -6.81 -8.52 -17.69
N SER A 21 -6.41 -8.67 -18.96
CA SER A 21 -7.25 -9.34 -19.94
C SER A 21 -7.35 -10.83 -19.61
N PRO A 22 -8.56 -11.43 -19.66
CA PRO A 22 -8.71 -12.86 -19.51
C PRO A 22 -8.10 -13.57 -20.73
N LYS A 23 -7.10 -14.42 -20.52
CA LYS A 23 -6.71 -15.40 -21.54
C LYS A 23 -7.76 -16.53 -21.49
N THR A 24 -8.63 -16.55 -22.46
CA THR A 24 -9.56 -17.67 -22.71
C THR A 24 -8.78 -18.87 -23.25
N GLY A 25 -8.43 -19.79 -22.40
CA GLY A 25 -7.94 -21.11 -22.73
C GLY A 25 -8.47 -22.09 -21.68
N LYS A 26 -9.16 -23.16 -22.08
CA LYS A 26 -9.60 -24.26 -21.22
C LYS A 26 -8.38 -25.00 -20.69
N THR A 27 -7.82 -24.50 -19.59
CA THR A 27 -6.90 -25.20 -18.68
C THR A 27 -7.48 -25.00 -17.30
N GLU A 28 -7.34 -25.97 -16.40
CA GLU A 28 -7.76 -25.83 -14.98
C GLU A 28 -7.24 -24.51 -14.44
N ALA A 29 -8.09 -23.51 -14.42
CA ALA A 29 -7.71 -22.16 -13.99
C ALA A 29 -7.46 -22.22 -12.48
N GLY A 30 -6.29 -21.71 -12.04
CA GLY A 30 -6.00 -21.48 -10.63
C GLY A 30 -6.91 -20.40 -10.04
N TYR A 31 -6.84 -20.22 -8.74
CA TYR A 31 -7.60 -19.24 -7.99
C TYR A 31 -6.89 -17.88 -7.96
N THR A 32 -7.67 -16.80 -7.75
CA THR A 32 -7.15 -15.46 -7.48
C THR A 32 -7.27 -15.17 -5.98
N TYR A 33 -6.13 -15.08 -5.32
CA TYR A 33 -6.01 -14.76 -3.90
C TYR A 33 -5.70 -13.28 -3.70
N ILE A 34 -6.25 -12.68 -2.65
CA ILE A 34 -6.08 -11.25 -2.35
C ILE A 34 -5.69 -11.12 -0.88
N MET A 35 -4.62 -10.38 -0.59
CA MET A 35 -4.17 -9.98 0.74
C MET A 35 -3.81 -8.48 0.75
N SER A 36 -3.73 -7.86 1.94
CA SER A 36 -3.30 -6.48 2.11
C SER A 36 -2.58 -6.27 3.44
N ASP A 37 -2.00 -5.09 3.63
CA ASP A 37 -1.50 -4.57 4.90
C ASP A 37 -0.56 -5.53 5.61
N LEU A 38 0.48 -5.95 4.89
CA LEU A 38 1.50 -6.89 5.38
C LEU A 38 2.44 -6.22 6.39
N HIS A 39 2.79 -4.94 6.17
CA HIS A 39 3.56 -4.14 7.11
C HIS A 39 4.77 -4.89 7.69
N GLY A 40 5.72 -5.28 6.87
CA GLY A 40 6.94 -5.97 7.31
C GLY A 40 6.71 -7.34 7.95
N CYS A 41 5.56 -7.99 7.71
CA CYS A 41 5.24 -9.35 8.18
C CYS A 41 5.54 -10.38 7.08
N PHE A 42 6.81 -10.53 6.73
CA PHE A 42 7.22 -11.38 5.61
C PHE A 42 7.03 -12.88 5.89
N ASP A 43 7.28 -13.32 7.12
CA ASP A 43 7.05 -14.72 7.53
C ASP A 43 5.57 -15.09 7.47
N GLU A 44 4.67 -14.15 7.82
CA GLU A 44 3.23 -14.34 7.74
C GLU A 44 2.76 -14.47 6.28
N LEU A 45 3.33 -13.67 5.38
CA LEU A 45 3.06 -13.82 3.94
C LEU A 45 3.43 -15.24 3.47
N ASN A 46 4.64 -15.70 3.78
CA ASN A 46 5.10 -17.03 3.40
C ASN A 46 4.26 -18.14 4.02
N ALA A 47 3.90 -18.00 5.30
CA ALA A 47 3.04 -18.97 5.99
C ALA A 47 1.62 -19.01 5.38
N MET A 48 1.06 -17.86 4.97
CA MET A 48 -0.23 -17.82 4.29
C MET A 48 -0.17 -18.48 2.92
N LEU A 49 0.86 -18.19 2.11
CA LEU A 49 1.06 -18.84 0.82
C LEU A 49 1.16 -20.36 0.94
N ALA A 50 1.88 -20.85 1.94
CA ALA A 50 1.97 -22.28 2.25
C ALA A 50 0.60 -22.85 2.67
N LYS A 51 -0.14 -22.12 3.53
CA LYS A 51 -1.46 -22.55 4.04
C LYS A 51 -2.50 -22.72 2.93
N ILE A 52 -2.54 -21.80 1.95
CA ILE A 52 -3.47 -21.88 0.81
C ILE A 52 -2.97 -22.80 -0.30
N GLY A 53 -1.75 -23.32 -0.20
CA GLY A 53 -1.12 -24.13 -1.25
C GLY A 53 -0.89 -23.37 -2.54
N PHE A 54 -0.50 -22.09 -2.43
CA PHE A 54 -0.30 -21.19 -3.59
C PHE A 54 0.71 -21.79 -4.58
N SER A 55 0.35 -21.74 -5.85
CA SER A 55 1.13 -22.31 -6.94
C SER A 55 1.26 -21.36 -8.13
N ASP A 56 2.06 -21.73 -9.14
CA ASP A 56 2.24 -20.98 -10.40
C ASP A 56 0.95 -20.87 -11.24
N ARG A 57 -0.06 -21.71 -10.98
CA ARG A 57 -1.37 -21.63 -11.62
C ARG A 57 -2.27 -20.56 -11.03
N ASP A 58 -2.02 -20.20 -9.77
CA ASP A 58 -2.81 -19.22 -9.04
C ASP A 58 -2.33 -17.81 -9.32
N LYS A 59 -3.17 -16.83 -9.02
CA LYS A 59 -2.81 -15.40 -9.01
C LYS A 59 -2.86 -14.89 -7.59
N LEU A 60 -1.92 -14.03 -7.24
CA LEU A 60 -1.94 -13.26 -6.01
C LEU A 60 -2.00 -11.78 -6.32
N ILE A 61 -2.91 -11.07 -5.66
CA ILE A 61 -2.98 -9.62 -5.68
C ILE A 61 -2.74 -9.14 -4.25
N LEU A 62 -1.70 -8.34 -4.06
CA LEU A 62 -1.43 -7.70 -2.79
C LEU A 62 -1.84 -6.24 -2.89
N ALA A 63 -2.73 -5.80 -1.99
CA ALA A 63 -3.42 -4.52 -2.08
C ALA A 63 -2.70 -3.38 -1.32
N GLY A 64 -1.36 -3.40 -1.26
CA GLY A 64 -0.55 -2.33 -0.68
C GLY A 64 -0.17 -2.53 0.79
N ASP A 65 0.58 -1.55 1.31
CA ASP A 65 1.11 -1.48 2.67
C ASP A 65 2.00 -2.67 3.03
N TYR A 66 3.13 -2.75 2.31
CA TYR A 66 4.12 -3.84 2.50
C TYR A 66 5.06 -3.58 3.65
N ILE A 67 5.43 -2.31 3.88
CA ILE A 67 6.46 -1.86 4.81
C ILE A 67 5.86 -1.14 6.01
N ASP A 68 6.73 -0.75 6.93
CA ASP A 68 6.46 -0.08 8.20
C ASP A 68 5.82 -0.98 9.25
N ARG A 69 5.93 -0.62 10.52
CA ARG A 69 5.35 -1.26 11.70
C ARG A 69 5.95 -2.62 12.08
N GLY A 70 6.11 -3.53 11.14
CA GLY A 70 6.72 -4.84 11.37
C GLY A 70 8.25 -4.80 11.29
N SER A 71 8.89 -5.93 11.57
CA SER A 71 10.34 -6.03 11.72
C SER A 71 11.08 -6.58 10.50
N GLN A 72 10.38 -6.96 9.43
CA GLN A 72 10.99 -7.59 8.25
C GLN A 72 10.80 -6.71 6.99
N ASN A 73 11.04 -5.39 7.17
CA ASN A 73 10.89 -4.42 6.08
C ASN A 73 11.91 -4.66 4.97
N TYR A 74 13.15 -4.98 5.34
CA TYR A 74 14.24 -5.25 4.39
C TYR A 74 13.96 -6.50 3.55
N GLU A 75 13.56 -7.61 4.18
CA GLU A 75 13.21 -8.86 3.50
C GLU A 75 12.03 -8.66 2.55
N MET A 76 11.02 -7.88 2.97
CA MET A 76 9.87 -7.54 2.15
C MET A 76 10.28 -6.74 0.91
N LEU A 77 11.11 -5.71 1.08
CA LEU A 77 11.62 -4.89 -0.03
C LEU A 77 12.45 -5.71 -1.01
N CYS A 78 13.36 -6.57 -0.52
CA CYS A 78 14.15 -7.47 -1.35
C CYS A 78 13.26 -8.46 -2.11
N TRP A 79 12.22 -9.01 -1.48
CA TRP A 79 11.27 -9.91 -2.13
C TRP A 79 10.46 -9.18 -3.22
N MET A 80 10.04 -7.94 -2.98
CA MET A 80 9.29 -7.14 -3.95
C MET A 80 10.04 -6.91 -5.26
N GLU A 81 11.38 -6.93 -5.26
CA GLU A 81 12.18 -6.83 -6.48
C GLU A 81 12.02 -8.05 -7.41
N GLN A 82 11.72 -9.22 -6.85
CA GLN A 82 11.82 -10.51 -7.54
C GLN A 82 10.50 -11.28 -7.57
N VAL A 83 9.36 -10.59 -7.38
CA VAL A 83 8.05 -11.27 -7.37
C VAL A 83 7.75 -11.97 -8.70
N PRO A 84 7.22 -13.20 -8.69
CA PRO A 84 6.78 -13.91 -9.88
C PRO A 84 5.70 -13.15 -10.66
N GLN A 85 5.57 -13.45 -11.96
CA GLN A 85 4.61 -12.77 -12.84
C GLN A 85 3.14 -12.99 -12.48
N ASN A 86 2.84 -14.03 -11.72
CA ASN A 86 1.50 -14.32 -11.22
C ASN A 86 1.16 -13.58 -9.91
N ILE A 87 2.06 -12.72 -9.43
CA ILE A 87 1.85 -11.84 -8.29
C ILE A 87 1.78 -10.38 -8.77
N LEU A 88 0.70 -9.70 -8.42
CA LEU A 88 0.51 -8.27 -8.68
C LEU A 88 0.58 -7.49 -7.38
N LEU A 89 1.47 -6.49 -7.33
CA LEU A 89 1.58 -5.56 -6.22
C LEU A 89 0.84 -4.27 -6.58
N LEU A 90 -0.08 -3.82 -5.72
CA LEU A 90 -0.72 -2.52 -5.79
C LEU A 90 -0.04 -1.56 -4.83
N ARG A 91 -0.18 -0.26 -5.06
CA ARG A 91 0.37 0.77 -4.18
C ARG A 91 -0.55 1.00 -2.98
N GLY A 92 0.01 1.00 -1.77
CA GLY A 92 -0.61 1.49 -0.56
C GLY A 92 -0.12 2.90 -0.19
N ASN A 93 -0.67 3.47 0.88
CA ASN A 93 -0.24 4.79 1.32
C ASN A 93 1.17 4.77 1.96
N HIS A 94 1.62 3.65 2.51
CA HIS A 94 2.97 3.54 3.06
C HIS A 94 4.04 3.53 1.95
N GLU A 95 3.78 2.94 0.80
CA GLU A 95 4.65 3.05 -0.37
C GLU A 95 4.68 4.49 -0.91
N GLU A 96 3.54 5.20 -0.91
CA GLU A 96 3.50 6.62 -1.28
C GLU A 96 4.30 7.49 -0.31
N GLU A 97 4.22 7.23 1.00
CA GLU A 97 5.00 7.93 2.02
C GLU A 97 6.50 7.66 1.87
N PHE A 98 6.89 6.42 1.59
CA PHE A 98 8.29 6.08 1.30
C PHE A 98 8.86 6.87 0.11
N LEU A 99 8.08 7.00 -0.97
CA LEU A 99 8.46 7.82 -2.12
C LEU A 99 8.63 9.30 -1.73
N CYS A 100 7.73 9.84 -0.89
CA CYS A 100 7.88 11.20 -0.36
C CYS A 100 9.14 11.36 0.50
N TYR A 101 9.53 10.36 1.28
CA TYR A 101 10.77 10.39 2.06
C TYR A 101 12.00 10.44 1.17
N LEU A 102 12.04 9.65 0.10
CA LEU A 102 13.12 9.73 -0.89
C LEU A 102 13.18 11.11 -1.56
N GLU A 103 12.05 11.68 -1.94
CA GLU A 103 12.01 13.06 -2.49
C GLU A 103 12.61 14.08 -1.51
N LEU A 104 12.32 13.95 -0.21
CA LEU A 104 12.88 14.81 0.82
C LEU A 104 14.41 14.66 0.91
N LEU A 105 14.93 13.45 0.90
CA LEU A 105 16.37 13.19 0.87
C LEU A 105 17.03 13.86 -0.33
N LEU A 106 16.47 13.68 -1.52
CA LEU A 106 16.99 14.26 -2.76
C LEU A 106 16.94 15.80 -2.75
N ALA A 107 15.86 16.38 -2.21
CA ALA A 107 15.75 17.83 -2.08
C ALA A 107 16.79 18.42 -1.10
N VAL A 108 17.13 17.68 -0.04
CA VAL A 108 18.20 18.06 0.89
C VAL A 108 19.57 17.92 0.25
N GLN A 109 19.80 16.82 -0.46
CA GLN A 109 21.03 16.61 -1.23
C GLN A 109 21.30 17.78 -2.18
N GLU A 110 20.31 18.17 -2.98
CA GLU A 110 20.41 19.31 -3.90
C GLU A 110 20.65 20.63 -3.16
N LYS A 111 19.84 20.91 -2.14
CA LYS A 111 19.93 22.16 -1.35
C LYS A 111 21.28 22.34 -0.67
N ARG A 112 21.87 21.25 -0.18
CA ARG A 112 23.14 21.24 0.52
C ARG A 112 24.35 21.04 -0.41
N GLN A 113 24.11 20.75 -1.70
CA GLN A 113 25.11 20.43 -2.70
C GLN A 113 26.00 19.24 -2.26
N LEU A 114 25.39 18.24 -1.63
CA LEU A 114 26.09 17.04 -1.16
C LEU A 114 26.42 16.14 -2.35
N VAL A 115 27.69 15.77 -2.45
CA VAL A 115 28.14 14.73 -3.38
C VAL A 115 27.96 13.38 -2.69
N ILE A 116 27.12 12.54 -3.24
CA ILE A 116 26.76 11.22 -2.70
C ILE A 116 27.29 10.16 -3.66
N ASP A 117 28.07 9.21 -3.16
CA ASP A 117 28.33 7.96 -3.87
C ASP A 117 27.09 7.08 -3.71
N GLU A 118 26.41 6.78 -4.83
CA GLU A 118 25.16 6.01 -4.87
C GLU A 118 25.30 4.61 -4.25
N SER A 119 26.52 4.06 -4.17
CA SER A 119 26.83 2.77 -3.57
C SER A 119 27.27 2.84 -2.10
N SER A 120 27.47 4.05 -1.57
CA SER A 120 27.98 4.28 -0.22
C SER A 120 26.83 4.34 0.80
N SER A 121 26.78 3.37 1.70
CA SER A 121 25.83 3.40 2.83
C SER A 121 26.12 4.56 3.79
N LYS A 122 27.41 4.93 3.96
CA LYS A 122 27.81 6.05 4.83
C LYS A 122 27.34 7.41 4.29
N ASP A 123 27.36 7.59 2.97
CA ASP A 123 26.90 8.82 2.36
C ASP A 123 25.39 8.96 2.49
N LEU A 124 24.65 7.85 2.35
CA LEU A 124 23.22 7.82 2.60
C LEU A 124 22.90 8.08 4.07
N GLU A 125 23.62 7.49 5.01
CA GLU A 125 23.45 7.75 6.43
C GLU A 125 23.69 9.24 6.77
N HIS A 126 24.75 9.82 6.20
CA HIS A 126 25.02 11.26 6.37
C HIS A 126 23.85 12.11 5.82
N LEU A 127 23.37 11.82 4.62
CA LEU A 127 22.23 12.52 4.02
C LEU A 127 20.96 12.38 4.86
N TYR A 128 20.69 11.19 5.40
CA TYR A 128 19.56 10.93 6.29
C TYR A 128 19.63 11.81 7.55
N GLN A 129 20.79 11.87 8.21
CA GLN A 129 20.99 12.69 9.41
C GLN A 129 20.84 14.18 9.12
N GLU A 130 21.38 14.69 8.01
CA GLU A 130 21.19 16.06 7.56
C GLU A 130 19.72 16.38 7.32
N THR A 131 18.97 15.46 6.72
CA THR A 131 17.53 15.62 6.47
C THR A 131 16.74 15.66 7.79
N LYS A 132 17.03 14.73 8.70
CA LYS A 132 16.42 14.68 10.04
C LYS A 132 16.63 15.99 10.80
N ASN A 133 17.88 16.49 10.84
CA ASN A 133 18.24 17.73 11.49
C ASN A 133 17.48 18.95 10.90
N LEU A 134 17.34 19.02 9.58
CA LEU A 134 16.61 20.11 8.92
C LEU A 134 15.11 20.07 9.24
N ILE A 135 14.49 18.92 9.29
CA ILE A 135 13.08 18.76 9.67
C ILE A 135 12.87 19.16 11.13
N GLU A 136 13.76 18.75 12.03
CA GLU A 136 13.70 19.14 13.44
C GLU A 136 13.84 20.66 13.62
N GLN A 137 14.78 21.28 12.93
CA GLN A 137 14.94 22.75 12.95
C GLN A 137 13.69 23.45 12.43
N HIS A 138 13.09 22.96 11.35
CA HIS A 138 11.83 23.48 10.82
C HIS A 138 10.70 23.37 11.85
N ASN A 139 10.54 22.23 12.45
CA ASN A 139 9.48 21.96 13.45
C ASN A 139 9.60 22.85 14.69
N ARG A 140 10.83 23.24 15.09
CA ARG A 140 11.04 24.21 16.19
C ARG A 140 10.62 25.64 15.84
N GLN A 141 10.53 25.95 14.55
CA GLN A 141 10.25 27.31 14.04
C GLN A 141 8.82 27.50 13.54
N THR A 142 8.04 26.42 13.45
CA THR A 142 6.69 26.44 12.86
C THR A 142 5.73 25.66 13.76
N GLU A 143 4.44 26.03 13.69
CA GLU A 143 3.37 25.25 14.35
C GLU A 143 3.01 23.98 13.54
N GLN A 144 3.48 23.88 12.30
CA GLN A 144 3.26 22.73 11.44
C GLN A 144 4.35 21.69 11.67
N ILE A 145 4.02 20.64 12.40
CA ILE A 145 4.92 19.50 12.63
C ILE A 145 4.94 18.65 11.35
N ARG A 146 6.15 18.42 10.83
CA ARG A 146 6.40 17.43 9.78
C ARG A 146 7.00 16.19 10.41
N VAL A 147 6.46 15.06 10.08
CA VAL A 147 7.02 13.76 10.47
C VAL A 147 7.80 13.22 9.27
N PHE A 148 9.06 12.88 9.50
CA PHE A 148 9.93 12.22 8.54
C PHE A 148 10.30 10.86 9.13
N ASP A 149 10.15 9.81 8.33
CA ASP A 149 10.38 8.43 8.77
C ASP A 149 9.58 8.06 10.03
N HIS A 150 8.25 8.25 9.94
CA HIS A 150 7.32 8.12 11.06
C HIS A 150 7.44 6.80 11.82
N TYR A 151 7.73 5.71 11.10
CA TYR A 151 7.83 4.37 11.65
C TYR A 151 9.28 3.94 11.93
N GLY A 152 10.27 4.77 11.61
CA GLY A 152 11.68 4.45 11.75
C GLY A 152 12.19 3.44 10.72
N THR A 153 11.43 3.17 9.67
CA THR A 153 11.80 2.18 8.65
C THR A 153 13.05 2.58 7.87
N LEU A 154 13.17 3.86 7.47
CA LEU A 154 14.39 4.33 6.80
C LEU A 154 15.60 4.28 7.75
N GLU A 155 15.42 4.66 9.03
CA GLU A 155 16.50 4.60 10.03
C GLU A 155 17.00 3.15 10.18
N GLU A 156 16.09 2.18 10.33
CA GLU A 156 16.41 0.74 10.38
C GLU A 156 17.18 0.29 9.13
N LEU A 157 16.65 0.58 7.94
CA LEU A 157 17.26 0.17 6.68
C LEU A 157 18.67 0.75 6.50
N ILE A 158 18.87 2.02 6.87
CA ILE A 158 20.14 2.72 6.69
C ILE A 158 21.17 2.27 7.73
N THR A 159 20.77 2.20 9.01
CA THR A 159 21.70 1.98 10.12
C THR A 159 21.97 0.49 10.39
N GLU A 160 20.97 -0.36 10.26
CA GLU A 160 21.09 -1.78 10.57
C GLU A 160 21.36 -2.63 9.32
N GLN A 161 20.70 -2.33 8.21
CA GLN A 161 20.87 -3.07 6.96
C GLN A 161 21.95 -2.47 6.05
N CYS A 162 22.49 -1.29 6.41
CA CYS A 162 23.56 -0.60 5.68
C CYS A 162 23.25 -0.42 4.18
N ILE A 163 21.99 -0.11 3.85
CA ILE A 163 21.59 0.12 2.46
C ILE A 163 22.25 1.36 1.86
N SER A 164 22.21 1.47 0.55
CA SER A 164 22.75 2.59 -0.22
C SER A 164 21.61 3.40 -0.89
N MET A 165 21.95 4.57 -1.44
CA MET A 165 21.02 5.36 -2.26
C MET A 165 20.55 4.57 -3.49
N ALA A 166 21.42 3.73 -4.06
CA ALA A 166 21.04 2.87 -5.19
C ALA A 166 19.96 1.85 -4.81
N ASP A 167 19.97 1.33 -3.57
CA ASP A 167 18.90 0.45 -3.05
C ASP A 167 17.57 1.19 -2.94
N LEU A 168 17.57 2.37 -2.32
CA LEU A 168 16.36 3.21 -2.22
C LEU A 168 15.76 3.54 -3.59
N ARG A 169 16.61 3.88 -4.57
CA ARG A 169 16.14 4.18 -5.94
C ARG A 169 15.54 2.95 -6.63
N ARG A 170 16.11 1.76 -6.46
CA ARG A 170 15.55 0.53 -7.04
C ARG A 170 14.16 0.23 -6.49
N TRP A 171 13.99 0.34 -5.17
CA TRP A 171 12.69 0.14 -4.53
C TRP A 171 11.68 1.22 -4.93
N ALA A 172 12.11 2.49 -4.99
CA ALA A 172 11.26 3.58 -5.45
C ALA A 172 10.74 3.36 -6.87
N VAL A 173 11.61 2.98 -7.81
CA VAL A 173 11.21 2.65 -9.19
C VAL A 173 10.17 1.53 -9.21
N ARG A 174 10.32 0.52 -8.33
CA ARG A 174 9.36 -0.56 -8.20
C ARG A 174 8.01 -0.07 -7.67
N MET A 175 8.02 0.77 -6.61
CA MET A 175 6.83 1.34 -6.00
C MET A 175 6.11 2.31 -6.96
N GLU A 176 6.85 3.15 -7.68
CA GLU A 176 6.29 4.05 -8.71
C GLU A 176 5.57 3.30 -9.83
N ALA A 177 6.04 2.11 -10.17
CA ALA A 177 5.43 1.25 -11.19
C ALA A 177 4.19 0.50 -10.71
N MET A 178 3.87 0.50 -9.41
CA MET A 178 2.69 -0.16 -8.87
C MET A 178 1.41 0.59 -9.28
N PRO A 179 0.41 -0.10 -9.86
CA PRO A 179 -0.89 0.50 -10.08
C PRO A 179 -1.63 0.72 -8.75
N TYR A 180 -2.52 1.72 -8.70
CA TYR A 180 -3.36 1.99 -7.52
C TYR A 180 -4.47 0.94 -7.35
N PHE A 181 -4.93 0.34 -8.44
CA PHE A 181 -5.95 -0.71 -8.41
C PHE A 181 -5.78 -1.67 -9.58
N CYS A 182 -6.42 -2.81 -9.49
CA CYS A 182 -6.65 -3.68 -10.64
C CYS A 182 -8.13 -4.06 -10.73
N ARG A 183 -8.58 -4.38 -11.95
CA ARG A 183 -9.95 -4.79 -12.24
C ARG A 183 -9.93 -6.05 -13.10
N PHE A 184 -10.77 -7.01 -12.76
CA PHE A 184 -10.93 -8.27 -13.50
C PHE A 184 -12.35 -8.80 -13.36
N SER A 185 -12.78 -9.64 -14.32
CA SER A 185 -14.10 -10.23 -14.32
C SER A 185 -14.10 -11.57 -13.60
N LEU A 186 -15.05 -11.76 -12.71
CA LEU A 186 -15.49 -13.04 -12.19
C LEU A 186 -16.73 -13.51 -12.98
N PRO A 187 -17.15 -14.81 -12.86
CA PRO A 187 -18.27 -15.32 -13.65
C PRO A 187 -19.57 -14.51 -13.50
N GLU A 188 -19.83 -13.97 -12.31
CA GLU A 188 -21.10 -13.29 -11.98
C GLU A 188 -20.96 -11.78 -11.78
N ARG A 189 -19.75 -11.24 -11.67
CA ARG A 189 -19.51 -9.82 -11.34
C ARG A 189 -18.12 -9.34 -11.70
N GLU A 190 -17.97 -8.03 -11.78
CA GLU A 190 -16.64 -7.41 -11.83
C GLU A 190 -16.03 -7.34 -10.42
N CYS A 191 -14.72 -7.55 -10.34
CA CYS A 191 -13.95 -7.37 -9.11
C CYS A 191 -12.93 -6.26 -9.28
N VAL A 192 -12.90 -5.33 -8.33
CA VAL A 192 -11.84 -4.32 -8.18
C VAL A 192 -11.08 -4.59 -6.89
N VAL A 193 -9.76 -4.64 -6.99
CA VAL A 193 -8.86 -4.65 -5.83
C VAL A 193 -8.15 -3.31 -5.78
N VAL A 194 -8.15 -2.68 -4.62
CA VAL A 194 -7.58 -1.36 -4.37
C VAL A 194 -7.04 -1.34 -2.93
N HIS A 195 -6.14 -0.39 -2.59
CA HIS A 195 -5.64 -0.36 -1.22
C HIS A 195 -6.72 0.06 -0.22
N ALA A 196 -7.41 1.20 -0.44
CA ALA A 196 -8.41 1.71 0.51
C ALA A 196 -9.82 1.78 -0.09
N GLY A 197 -10.11 2.68 -1.02
CA GLY A 197 -11.43 2.83 -1.61
C GLY A 197 -11.39 3.02 -3.12
N TYR A 198 -12.50 2.72 -3.82
CA TYR A 198 -12.57 2.85 -5.26
C TYR A 198 -13.74 3.75 -5.70
N LEU A 199 -13.44 4.68 -6.60
CA LEU A 199 -14.40 5.55 -7.27
C LEU A 199 -14.18 5.46 -8.79
N GLU A 200 -15.25 5.31 -9.56
CA GLU A 200 -15.16 5.38 -11.04
C GLU A 200 -15.01 6.82 -11.54
N GLN A 201 -15.55 7.78 -10.80
CA GLN A 201 -15.51 9.20 -11.15
C GLN A 201 -15.18 10.07 -9.93
N PHE A 202 -14.30 11.05 -10.14
CA PHE A 202 -13.93 12.06 -9.16
C PHE A 202 -13.91 13.44 -9.85
N PRO A 203 -14.37 14.53 -9.24
CA PRO A 203 -14.85 14.65 -7.87
C PRO A 203 -16.29 14.16 -7.69
N THR A 204 -16.58 13.58 -6.51
CA THR A 204 -17.92 13.23 -6.08
C THR A 204 -18.39 14.26 -5.04
N ALA A 205 -19.65 14.69 -5.12
CA ALA A 205 -20.22 15.60 -4.13
C ALA A 205 -20.06 15.04 -2.71
N GLY A 206 -19.59 15.87 -1.78
CA GLY A 206 -19.31 15.48 -0.39
C GLY A 206 -17.89 14.93 -0.12
N LEU A 207 -17.11 14.60 -1.14
CA LEU A 207 -15.71 14.19 -1.00
C LEU A 207 -14.73 15.34 -1.31
N THR A 208 -15.19 16.39 -1.98
CA THR A 208 -14.40 17.57 -2.32
C THR A 208 -13.93 18.27 -1.03
N GLY A 209 -12.61 18.42 -0.89
CA GLY A 209 -11.99 19.00 0.31
C GLY A 209 -11.54 17.95 1.35
N LYS A 210 -12.06 16.71 1.30
CA LYS A 210 -11.59 15.61 2.12
C LYS A 210 -10.43 14.87 1.43
N TYR A 211 -10.54 14.70 0.12
CA TYR A 211 -9.50 14.12 -0.74
C TYR A 211 -9.07 15.12 -1.79
N THR A 212 -7.77 15.16 -2.10
CA THR A 212 -7.21 16.13 -3.05
C THR A 212 -7.34 15.67 -4.49
N CYS A 213 -7.36 14.36 -4.72
CA CYS A 213 -7.49 13.70 -6.01
C CYS A 213 -8.08 12.29 -5.83
N VAL A 214 -8.32 11.59 -6.92
CA VAL A 214 -8.86 10.22 -6.86
C VAL A 214 -7.85 9.23 -6.30
N GLU A 215 -6.57 9.44 -6.55
CA GLU A 215 -5.49 8.61 -6.02
C GLU A 215 -5.44 8.69 -4.48
N ASP A 216 -5.69 9.88 -3.91
CA ASP A 216 -5.79 10.07 -2.46
C ASP A 216 -6.95 9.25 -1.87
N PHE A 217 -8.07 9.16 -2.58
CA PHE A 217 -9.18 8.27 -2.21
C PHE A 217 -8.79 6.79 -2.29
N TYR A 218 -8.08 6.38 -3.35
CA TYR A 218 -7.62 5.00 -3.51
C TYR A 218 -6.66 4.56 -2.39
N LEU A 219 -5.90 5.51 -1.83
CA LEU A 219 -4.88 5.25 -0.82
C LEU A 219 -5.34 5.45 0.62
N ARG A 220 -6.38 6.28 0.89
CA ARG A 220 -6.66 6.76 2.26
C ARG A 220 -8.14 6.76 2.64
N ALA A 221 -9.06 6.33 1.77
CA ALA A 221 -10.46 6.28 2.11
C ALA A 221 -10.71 5.25 3.22
N ARG A 222 -11.51 5.64 4.20
CA ARG A 222 -11.98 4.76 5.28
C ARG A 222 -13.46 4.47 5.09
N GLU A 223 -14.34 4.97 5.94
CA GLU A 223 -15.78 4.75 5.81
C GLU A 223 -16.35 5.19 4.45
N ASP A 224 -15.77 6.22 3.84
CA ASP A 224 -16.14 6.66 2.49
C ASP A 224 -15.92 5.59 1.41
N ALA A 225 -15.02 4.63 1.66
CA ALA A 225 -14.72 3.55 0.73
C ALA A 225 -15.96 2.74 0.36
N TYR A 226 -16.87 2.50 1.32
CA TYR A 226 -18.13 1.79 1.08
C TYR A 226 -19.35 2.71 1.07
N LEU A 227 -19.29 3.90 1.70
CA LEU A 227 -20.41 4.85 1.70
C LEU A 227 -20.54 5.62 0.38
N ALA A 228 -19.41 5.99 -0.23
CA ALA A 228 -19.37 6.74 -1.47
C ALA A 228 -18.77 5.94 -2.64
N GLY A 229 -17.88 5.00 -2.35
CA GLY A 229 -17.27 4.09 -3.31
C GLY A 229 -18.24 3.08 -3.91
N GLY A 230 -17.72 2.21 -4.73
CA GLY A 230 -18.48 1.11 -5.33
C GLY A 230 -18.47 1.10 -6.85
N ILE A 231 -18.91 -0.02 -7.40
CA ILE A 231 -19.13 -0.24 -8.83
C ILE A 231 -20.47 -0.94 -9.03
N GLU A 232 -21.11 -0.75 -10.19
CA GLU A 232 -22.34 -1.44 -10.51
C GLU A 232 -22.12 -2.93 -10.71
N ASN A 233 -22.96 -3.78 -10.06
CA ASN A 233 -22.92 -5.24 -10.14
C ASN A 233 -21.53 -5.81 -9.86
N GLY A 234 -20.87 -5.36 -8.78
CA GLY A 234 -19.48 -5.66 -8.56
C GLY A 234 -19.09 -6.07 -7.16
N MET A 235 -17.79 -6.23 -7.01
CA MET A 235 -17.12 -6.50 -5.76
C MET A 235 -15.89 -5.62 -5.65
N ILE A 236 -15.71 -4.95 -4.51
CA ILE A 236 -14.48 -4.25 -4.15
C ILE A 236 -13.82 -4.99 -3.01
N VAL A 237 -12.52 -5.23 -3.13
CA VAL A 237 -11.68 -5.78 -2.06
C VAL A 237 -10.61 -4.74 -1.74
N ALA A 238 -10.59 -4.31 -0.49
CA ALA A 238 -9.67 -3.30 0.02
C ALA A 238 -9.09 -3.70 1.38
N GLY A 239 -8.14 -2.91 1.87
CA GLY A 239 -7.57 -2.98 3.21
C GLY A 239 -7.53 -1.61 3.87
N HIS A 240 -6.35 -1.20 4.38
CA HIS A 240 -6.06 0.13 4.94
C HIS A 240 -6.73 0.45 6.29
N THR A 241 -7.98 0.07 6.48
CA THR A 241 -8.70 0.39 7.72
C THR A 241 -8.76 -0.84 8.62
N PRO A 242 -7.96 -0.90 9.70
CA PRO A 242 -7.87 -2.13 10.48
C PRO A 242 -9.19 -2.46 11.15
N THR A 243 -9.82 -3.56 10.70
CA THR A 243 -11.08 -4.11 11.24
C THR A 243 -10.95 -4.54 12.71
N LEU A 244 -9.73 -4.50 13.22
CA LEU A 244 -9.35 -4.71 14.61
C LEU A 244 -9.65 -3.50 15.50
N SER A 245 -9.67 -2.26 14.97
CA SER A 245 -9.85 -1.03 15.75
C SER A 245 -11.31 -0.63 15.89
N LYS A 246 -11.73 -0.41 17.15
CA LYS A 246 -13.06 0.11 17.48
C LYS A 246 -13.26 1.59 17.10
N ASP A 247 -12.21 2.27 16.68
CA ASP A 247 -12.25 3.67 16.27
C ASP A 247 -12.90 3.85 14.88
N TYR A 248 -13.06 2.75 14.14
CA TYR A 248 -13.62 2.75 12.78
C TYR A 248 -14.94 2.01 12.72
N MET A 249 -15.84 2.47 11.83
CA MET A 249 -17.12 1.84 11.58
C MET A 249 -16.98 0.42 11.00
N MET A 250 -15.85 0.11 10.37
CA MET A 250 -15.52 -1.22 9.85
C MET A 250 -15.01 -2.19 10.92
N TYR A 251 -15.11 -1.85 12.20
CA TYR A 251 -14.74 -2.77 13.28
C TYR A 251 -15.46 -4.12 13.18
N ASN A 252 -14.68 -5.20 13.10
CA ASN A 252 -15.18 -6.58 13.08
C ASN A 252 -14.31 -7.54 13.91
N GLY A 253 -13.67 -7.03 14.95
CA GLY A 253 -12.89 -7.84 15.86
C GLY A 253 -11.64 -8.50 15.25
N GLY A 254 -11.09 -7.93 14.16
CA GLY A 254 -9.95 -8.50 13.42
C GLY A 254 -10.35 -9.63 12.44
N LEU A 255 -11.59 -9.69 12.05
CA LEU A 255 -12.09 -10.51 10.94
C LEU A 255 -12.40 -9.58 9.75
N VAL A 256 -12.40 -10.14 8.55
CA VAL A 256 -12.78 -9.42 7.33
C VAL A 256 -14.13 -8.75 7.50
N TYR A 257 -14.19 -7.43 7.25
CA TYR A 257 -15.44 -6.68 7.25
C TYR A 257 -16.10 -6.80 5.88
N GLN A 258 -17.43 -6.89 5.87
CA GLN A 258 -18.23 -6.98 4.65
C GLN A 258 -19.37 -5.98 4.69
N HIS A 259 -19.58 -5.29 3.59
CA HIS A 259 -20.71 -4.42 3.38
C HIS A 259 -21.35 -4.72 2.02
N TYR A 260 -22.69 -4.70 1.96
CA TYR A 260 -23.43 -4.85 0.71
C TYR A 260 -24.25 -3.57 0.44
N ASP A 261 -23.96 -2.94 -0.69
CA ASP A 261 -24.77 -1.83 -1.20
C ASP A 261 -25.84 -2.36 -2.16
N PRO A 262 -27.14 -2.36 -1.74
CA PRO A 262 -28.22 -2.88 -2.58
C PRO A 262 -28.55 -1.98 -3.77
N GLN A 263 -28.17 -0.69 -3.75
CA GLN A 263 -28.44 0.25 -4.84
C GLN A 263 -27.53 -0.03 -6.03
N LYS A 264 -26.26 -0.34 -5.76
CA LYS A 264 -25.27 -0.69 -6.78
C LYS A 264 -25.16 -2.18 -7.03
N ASN A 265 -25.80 -3.02 -6.21
CA ASN A 265 -25.56 -4.47 -6.17
C ASN A 265 -24.05 -4.76 -6.02
N CYS A 266 -23.42 -4.05 -5.08
CA CYS A 266 -21.98 -4.10 -4.86
C CYS A 266 -21.61 -4.69 -3.50
N LEU A 267 -20.67 -5.63 -3.48
CA LEU A 267 -20.03 -6.12 -2.27
C LEU A 267 -18.75 -5.35 -2.00
N TYR A 268 -18.53 -4.93 -0.77
CA TYR A 268 -17.26 -4.37 -0.30
C TYR A 268 -16.67 -5.26 0.79
N TYR A 269 -15.39 -5.56 0.67
CA TYR A 269 -14.60 -6.28 1.65
C TYR A 269 -13.45 -5.41 2.12
N ASP A 270 -13.30 -5.24 3.44
CA ASP A 270 -12.07 -4.78 4.05
C ASP A 270 -11.35 -5.98 4.66
N ILE A 271 -10.14 -6.26 4.17
CA ILE A 271 -9.35 -7.43 4.54
C ILE A 271 -8.15 -7.08 5.43
N ASP A 272 -7.98 -5.81 5.85
CA ASP A 272 -7.00 -5.44 6.87
C ASP A 272 -7.46 -5.94 8.24
N CYS A 273 -7.02 -7.12 8.60
CA CYS A 273 -7.29 -7.73 9.91
C CYS A 273 -6.19 -7.47 10.94
N GLY A 274 -5.28 -6.52 10.65
CA GLY A 274 -4.26 -6.04 11.58
C GLY A 274 -3.03 -6.93 11.69
N CYS A 275 -2.50 -7.47 10.60
CA CYS A 275 -1.38 -8.41 10.57
C CYS A 275 -0.21 -7.96 11.47
N SER A 276 0.23 -6.73 11.36
CA SER A 276 1.36 -6.18 12.13
C SER A 276 1.10 -6.06 13.64
N TYR A 277 -0.14 -6.17 14.09
CA TYR A 277 -0.49 -6.12 15.51
C TYR A 277 -0.51 -7.49 16.19
N ARG A 278 -0.16 -8.59 15.49
CA ARG A 278 -0.25 -9.97 16.01
C ARG A 278 0.59 -10.22 17.27
N THR A 279 1.68 -9.51 17.43
CA THR A 279 2.53 -9.62 18.63
C THR A 279 1.92 -8.98 19.88
N VAL A 280 0.97 -8.05 19.71
CA VAL A 280 0.38 -7.25 20.81
C VAL A 280 -1.15 -7.39 20.93
N ARG A 281 -1.81 -7.99 19.96
CA ARG A 281 -3.26 -8.17 19.91
C ARG A 281 -3.62 -9.61 19.49
N ALA A 282 -4.20 -10.38 20.41
CA ALA A 282 -4.54 -11.78 20.19
C ALA A 282 -5.56 -12.05 19.05
N ASN A 283 -6.34 -11.04 18.69
CA ASN A 283 -7.33 -11.12 17.61
C ASN A 283 -6.84 -10.49 16.28
N ALA A 284 -5.59 -10.03 16.23
CA ALA A 284 -4.98 -9.57 14.99
C ALA A 284 -4.60 -10.76 14.09
N ARG A 285 -4.78 -10.61 12.77
CA ARG A 285 -4.62 -11.70 11.81
C ARG A 285 -4.12 -11.17 10.47
N LEU A 286 -3.52 -12.07 9.68
CA LEU A 286 -3.44 -11.89 8.24
C LEU A 286 -4.66 -12.59 7.62
N ALA A 287 -5.42 -11.88 6.77
CA ALA A 287 -6.51 -12.44 6.00
C ALA A 287 -6.10 -12.63 4.53
N CYS A 288 -6.60 -13.68 3.91
CA CYS A 288 -6.48 -13.96 2.48
C CYS A 288 -7.85 -14.32 1.93
N LEU A 289 -8.34 -13.55 0.95
CA LEU A 289 -9.62 -13.80 0.26
C LEU A 289 -9.38 -14.51 -1.07
N CYS A 290 -10.10 -15.58 -1.33
CA CYS A 290 -10.19 -16.18 -2.67
C CYS A 290 -11.36 -15.54 -3.43
N ALA A 291 -11.07 -14.85 -4.51
CA ALA A 291 -12.05 -14.03 -5.23
C ALA A 291 -13.18 -14.86 -5.88
N GLU A 292 -12.87 -16.04 -6.41
CA GLU A 292 -13.82 -16.89 -7.13
C GLU A 292 -14.81 -17.57 -6.19
N THR A 293 -14.37 -17.93 -4.98
CA THR A 293 -15.19 -18.73 -4.03
C THR A 293 -15.73 -17.90 -2.87
N GLY A 294 -15.17 -16.72 -2.62
CA GLY A 294 -15.43 -15.92 -1.41
C GLY A 294 -14.86 -16.55 -0.13
N ALA A 295 -14.04 -17.61 -0.23
CA ALA A 295 -13.41 -18.23 0.93
C ALA A 295 -12.37 -17.30 1.54
N ILE A 296 -12.37 -17.21 2.88
CA ILE A 296 -11.44 -16.39 3.63
C ILE A 296 -10.57 -17.29 4.51
N TYR A 297 -9.27 -17.14 4.37
CA TYR A 297 -8.26 -17.82 5.16
C TYR A 297 -7.64 -16.83 6.15
N TYR A 298 -7.36 -17.28 7.35
CA TYR A 298 -6.72 -16.46 8.40
C TYR A 298 -5.46 -17.15 8.92
N LEU A 299 -4.45 -16.34 9.27
CA LEU A 299 -3.26 -16.72 10.02
C LEU A 299 -3.25 -16.02 11.37
#